data_eab617e1060017d2ce68e0208acf86b0
#
_entry.id   eab617e1060017d2ce68e0208acf86b0
#
_cell.length_a   1.000
_cell.length_b   1.000
_cell.length_c   1.000
_cell.angle_alpha   90.00
_cell.angle_beta   90.00
_cell.angle_gamma   90.00
#
_symmetry.space_group_name_H-M   'P 1'
#
loop_
_entity.id
_entity.type
_entity.pdbx_description
1 polymer ?
#
loop_
_entity_poly.entity_id
_entity_poly.type
_entity_poly.pdbx_seq_one_letter_code
_entity_poly.pdbx_strand_id
1 'polypeptide(L)'
;TQLSNINNIDNMTLSISIWDSSLTKIIEKTLLESNLGATPQTDGNNILLKFPELTSERRKELTKIIADISEKFKVSIRNIRRKHIDILKELEKDKLISIDESKKSQDDVQKSTDNNIKQLEELTKIKENEILKV
;
A
#
# COMPACT_ATOMS: atom_id res chain seq x y z
N THR A 1 -8.78 -13.68 -9.67
CA THR A 1 -8.23 -14.93 -10.25
C THR A 1 -6.74 -14.75 -10.36
N GLN A 2 -5.94 -15.68 -9.83
CA GLN A 2 -4.49 -15.67 -10.01
C GLN A 2 -4.20 -16.07 -11.47
N LEU A 3 -3.31 -15.32 -12.13
CA LEU A 3 -2.95 -15.54 -13.55
C LEU A 3 -1.50 -16.01 -13.71
N SER A 4 -0.68 -15.79 -12.69
CA SER A 4 0.76 -16.03 -12.75
C SER A 4 1.37 -16.23 -11.37
N ASN A 5 2.59 -16.77 -11.34
CA ASN A 5 3.48 -16.75 -10.20
C ASN A 5 4.57 -15.69 -10.41
N ILE A 6 4.88 -14.93 -9.34
CA ILE A 6 5.94 -13.92 -9.36
C ILE A 6 7.07 -14.38 -8.43
N ASN A 7 8.26 -14.51 -8.97
CA ASN A 7 9.46 -14.93 -8.24
C ASN A 7 10.58 -13.88 -8.40
N ASN A 8 11.33 -13.64 -7.33
CA ASN A 8 12.55 -12.85 -7.41
C ASN A 8 13.68 -13.75 -7.92
N ILE A 9 14.33 -13.35 -9.03
CA ILE A 9 15.55 -13.98 -9.51
C ILE A 9 16.74 -13.38 -8.77
N ASP A 10 16.78 -12.06 -8.70
CA ASP A 10 17.80 -11.29 -7.99
C ASP A 10 17.21 -9.98 -7.45
N ASN A 11 18.05 -9.09 -6.88
CA ASN A 11 17.63 -7.84 -6.28
C ASN A 11 17.01 -6.83 -7.28
N MET A 12 17.17 -7.06 -8.58
CA MET A 12 16.76 -6.16 -9.65
C MET A 12 15.88 -6.84 -10.71
N THR A 13 15.65 -8.15 -10.60
CA THR A 13 14.97 -8.93 -11.64
C THR A 13 13.83 -9.75 -11.04
N LEU A 14 12.62 -9.49 -11.54
CA LEU A 14 11.43 -10.30 -11.24
C LEU A 14 11.13 -11.22 -12.42
N SER A 15 10.76 -12.46 -12.13
CA SER A 15 10.22 -13.40 -13.11
C SER A 15 8.74 -13.60 -12.86
N ILE A 16 7.93 -13.40 -13.88
CA ILE A 16 6.49 -13.60 -13.88
C ILE A 16 6.21 -14.82 -14.77
N SER A 17 5.88 -15.96 -14.16
CA SER A 17 5.51 -17.18 -14.86
C SER A 17 4.01 -17.24 -15.07
N ILE A 18 3.57 -17.11 -16.32
CA ILE A 18 2.17 -17.03 -16.73
C ILE A 18 1.66 -18.46 -16.98
N TRP A 19 0.49 -18.78 -16.43
CA TRP A 19 -0.08 -20.12 -16.55
C TRP A 19 -0.75 -20.34 -17.92
N ASP A 20 -1.33 -19.30 -18.49
CA ASP A 20 -1.98 -19.36 -19.81
C ASP A 20 -1.20 -18.48 -20.81
N SER A 21 -0.55 -19.14 -21.76
CA SER A 21 0.24 -18.50 -22.80
C SER A 21 -0.53 -17.48 -23.65
N SER A 22 -1.85 -17.65 -23.76
CA SER A 22 -2.71 -16.71 -24.49
C SER A 22 -2.76 -15.32 -23.88
N LEU A 23 -2.50 -15.21 -22.55
CA LEU A 23 -2.52 -13.98 -21.78
C LEU A 23 -1.17 -13.25 -21.77
N THR A 24 -0.09 -13.89 -22.23
CA THR A 24 1.27 -13.34 -22.13
C THR A 24 1.37 -11.95 -22.77
N LYS A 25 0.87 -11.79 -23.99
CA LYS A 25 0.90 -10.50 -24.70
C LYS A 25 0.07 -9.40 -24.03
N ILE A 26 -1.06 -9.77 -23.42
CA ILE A 26 -1.93 -8.82 -22.72
C ILE A 26 -1.24 -8.35 -21.45
N ILE A 27 -0.65 -9.28 -20.70
CA ILE A 27 0.08 -8.99 -19.46
C ILE A 27 1.32 -8.14 -19.77
N GLU A 28 2.10 -8.48 -20.79
CA GLU A 28 3.25 -7.69 -21.24
C GLU A 28 2.87 -6.25 -21.58
N LYS A 29 1.81 -6.06 -22.36
CA LYS A 29 1.29 -4.74 -22.71
C LYS A 29 0.87 -3.96 -21.46
N THR A 30 0.14 -4.60 -20.56
CA THR A 30 -0.30 -3.96 -19.31
C THR A 30 0.88 -3.56 -18.43
N LEU A 31 1.93 -4.38 -18.35
CA LEU A 31 3.16 -4.06 -17.62
C LEU A 31 3.91 -2.88 -18.24
N LEU A 32 3.97 -2.79 -19.57
CA LEU A 32 4.55 -1.63 -20.28
C LEU A 32 3.77 -0.34 -19.98
N GLU A 33 2.45 -0.41 -20.03
CA GLU A 33 1.56 0.73 -19.77
C GLU A 33 1.56 1.18 -18.30
N SER A 34 1.90 0.28 -17.36
CA SER A 34 1.89 0.57 -15.92
C SER A 34 3.04 1.45 -15.43
N ASN A 35 3.99 1.79 -16.31
CA ASN A 35 5.09 2.72 -16.05
C ASN A 35 5.94 2.37 -14.81
N LEU A 36 6.16 1.07 -14.57
CA LEU A 36 6.92 0.55 -13.42
C LEU A 36 8.40 0.92 -13.45
N GLY A 37 8.89 1.50 -14.56
CA GLY A 37 10.30 1.83 -14.73
C GLY A 37 11.18 0.63 -15.12
N ALA A 38 10.55 -0.51 -15.44
CA ALA A 38 11.23 -1.71 -15.93
C ALA A 38 10.70 -2.08 -17.32
N THR A 39 11.57 -2.62 -18.16
CA THR A 39 11.18 -3.10 -19.48
C THR A 39 10.93 -4.61 -19.39
N PRO A 40 9.72 -5.09 -19.68
CA PRO A 40 9.45 -6.52 -19.70
C PRO A 40 10.17 -7.18 -20.90
N GLN A 41 10.77 -8.33 -20.64
CA GLN A 41 11.35 -9.21 -21.66
C GLN A 41 10.61 -10.53 -21.61
N THR A 42 9.91 -10.87 -22.68
CA THR A 42 9.12 -12.09 -22.77
C THR A 42 9.96 -13.24 -23.31
N ASP A 43 10.00 -14.34 -22.56
CA ASP A 43 10.61 -15.61 -22.96
C ASP A 43 9.57 -16.72 -22.76
N GLY A 44 8.89 -17.12 -23.83
CA GLY A 44 7.80 -18.08 -23.79
C GLY A 44 6.66 -17.64 -22.88
N ASN A 45 6.41 -18.41 -21.81
CA ASN A 45 5.39 -18.11 -20.80
C ASN A 45 5.93 -17.29 -19.63
N ASN A 46 7.21 -16.90 -19.65
CA ASN A 46 7.83 -16.12 -18.61
C ASN A 46 8.06 -14.69 -19.09
N ILE A 47 7.74 -13.72 -18.23
CA ILE A 47 8.10 -12.31 -18.43
C ILE A 47 9.14 -11.94 -17.39
N LEU A 48 10.31 -11.51 -17.83
CA LEU A 48 11.39 -11.00 -17.00
C LEU A 48 11.25 -9.48 -16.91
N LEU A 49 11.13 -8.94 -15.69
CA LEU A 49 11.15 -7.52 -15.42
C LEU A 49 12.49 -7.16 -14.79
N LYS A 50 13.35 -6.52 -15.57
CA LYS A 50 14.62 -6.01 -15.07
C LYS A 50 14.51 -4.53 -14.74
N PHE A 51 14.72 -4.21 -13.46
CA PHE A 51 14.72 -2.84 -12.96
C PHE A 51 16.10 -2.23 -13.07
N PRO A 52 16.24 -0.98 -13.56
CA PRO A 52 17.50 -0.28 -13.52
C PRO A 52 17.87 0.11 -12.09
N GLU A 53 19.15 0.39 -11.86
CA GLU A 53 19.59 0.96 -10.58
C GLU A 53 18.88 2.29 -10.31
N LEU A 54 18.51 2.48 -9.03
CA LEU A 54 17.82 3.70 -8.62
C LEU A 54 18.80 4.88 -8.62
N THR A 55 18.59 5.83 -9.52
CA THR A 55 19.28 7.11 -9.48
C THR A 55 18.89 7.92 -8.24
N SER A 56 19.73 8.89 -7.85
CA SER A 56 19.42 9.79 -6.71
C SER A 56 18.11 10.56 -6.92
N GLU A 57 17.83 10.96 -8.16
CA GLU A 57 16.58 11.64 -8.54
C GLU A 57 15.38 10.71 -8.33
N ARG A 58 15.49 9.47 -8.81
CA ARG A 58 14.41 8.48 -8.69
C ARG A 58 14.12 8.11 -7.23
N ARG A 59 15.16 8.01 -6.40
CA ARG A 59 15.01 7.81 -4.94
C ARG A 59 14.22 8.94 -4.30
N LYS A 60 14.52 10.21 -4.65
CA LYS A 60 13.77 11.38 -4.16
C LYS A 60 12.32 11.42 -4.62
N GLU A 61 12.05 11.01 -5.86
CA GLU A 61 10.67 10.88 -6.35
C GLU A 61 9.90 9.82 -5.58
N LEU A 62 10.50 8.64 -5.37
CA LEU A 62 9.89 7.55 -4.61
C LEU A 62 9.59 7.96 -3.16
N THR A 63 10.47 8.72 -2.52
CA THR A 63 10.24 9.25 -1.16
C THR A 63 9.03 10.17 -1.11
N LYS A 64 8.84 11.03 -2.12
CA LYS A 64 7.64 11.87 -2.22
C LYS A 64 6.37 11.04 -2.40
N ILE A 65 6.42 10.02 -3.27
CA ILE A 65 5.28 9.11 -3.50
C ILE A 65 4.89 8.41 -2.20
N ILE A 66 5.87 7.94 -1.41
CA ILE A 66 5.61 7.31 -0.12
C ILE A 66 4.97 8.29 0.86
N ALA A 67 5.45 9.52 0.94
CA ALA A 67 4.86 10.55 1.79
C ALA A 67 3.40 10.83 1.41
N ASP A 68 3.10 10.96 0.12
CA ASP A 68 1.74 11.17 -0.39
C ASP A 68 0.81 9.98 -0.07
N ILE A 69 1.30 8.76 -0.23
CA ILE A 69 0.56 7.54 0.12
C ILE A 69 0.28 7.52 1.63
N SER A 70 1.28 7.80 2.45
CA SER A 70 1.15 7.86 3.91
C SER A 70 0.08 8.87 4.34
N GLU A 71 0.07 10.08 3.76
CA GLU A 71 -0.95 11.08 4.08
C GLU A 71 -2.36 10.64 3.64
N LYS A 72 -2.52 10.00 2.49
CA LYS A 72 -3.81 9.44 2.07
C LYS A 72 -4.34 8.41 3.07
N PHE A 73 -3.47 7.53 3.57
CA PHE A 73 -3.85 6.55 4.59
C PHE A 73 -4.19 7.20 5.94
N LYS A 74 -3.44 8.22 6.39
CA LYS A 74 -3.77 8.99 7.60
C LYS A 74 -5.17 9.63 7.50
N VAL A 75 -5.48 10.22 6.35
CA VAL A 75 -6.81 10.79 6.09
C VAL A 75 -7.89 9.71 6.16
N SER A 76 -7.64 8.53 5.58
CA SER A 76 -8.58 7.41 5.62
C SER A 76 -8.82 6.92 7.05
N ILE A 77 -7.77 6.77 7.85
CA ILE A 77 -7.86 6.38 9.27
C ILE A 77 -8.68 7.42 10.07
N ARG A 78 -8.42 8.73 9.85
CA ARG A 78 -9.19 9.80 10.50
C ARG A 78 -10.67 9.78 10.10
N ASN A 79 -10.97 9.48 8.85
CA ASN A 79 -12.35 9.37 8.36
C ASN A 79 -13.07 8.17 8.97
N ILE A 80 -12.41 7.03 9.11
CA ILE A 80 -12.95 5.85 9.80
C ILE A 80 -13.25 6.20 11.25
N ARG A 81 -12.31 6.84 11.97
CA ARG A 81 -12.53 7.29 13.33
C ARG A 81 -13.78 8.17 13.46
N ARG A 82 -13.93 9.18 12.58
CA ARG A 82 -15.10 10.09 12.60
C ARG A 82 -16.40 9.30 12.46
N LYS A 83 -16.48 8.41 11.47
CA LYS A 83 -17.66 7.57 11.26
C LYS A 83 -18.03 6.73 12.49
N HIS A 84 -17.03 6.12 13.14
CA HIS A 84 -17.28 5.34 14.35
C HIS A 84 -17.75 6.21 15.53
N ILE A 85 -17.17 7.38 15.71
CA ILE A 85 -17.62 8.34 16.73
C ILE A 85 -19.07 8.80 16.47
N ASP A 86 -19.42 9.06 15.22
CA ASP A 86 -20.76 9.47 14.85
C ASP A 86 -21.77 8.34 15.14
N ILE A 87 -21.45 7.09 14.81
CA ILE A 87 -22.27 5.92 15.16
C ILE A 87 -22.45 5.78 16.68
N LEU A 88 -21.38 5.93 17.47
CA LEU A 88 -21.45 5.85 18.93
C LEU A 88 -22.37 6.92 19.51
N LYS A 89 -22.33 8.14 18.98
CA LYS A 89 -23.22 9.24 19.40
C LYS A 89 -24.68 8.98 19.02
N GLU A 90 -24.96 8.37 17.87
CA GLU A 90 -26.31 7.96 17.48
C GLU A 90 -26.85 6.88 18.43
N LEU A 91 -26.05 5.86 18.75
CA LEU A 91 -26.42 4.80 19.70
C LEU A 91 -26.70 5.36 21.12
N GLU A 92 -25.91 6.33 21.56
CA GLU A 92 -26.11 7.03 22.82
C GLU A 92 -27.43 7.85 22.82
N LYS A 93 -27.66 8.58 21.72
CA LYS A 93 -28.90 9.36 21.53
C LYS A 93 -30.14 8.48 21.55
N ASP A 94 -30.07 7.32 20.92
CA ASP A 94 -31.14 6.33 20.85
C ASP A 94 -31.28 5.52 22.16
N LYS A 95 -30.44 5.82 23.17
CA LYS A 95 -30.38 5.14 24.48
C LYS A 95 -30.09 3.64 24.38
N LEU A 96 -29.41 3.21 23.31
CA LEU A 96 -28.97 1.82 23.12
C LEU A 96 -27.69 1.52 23.90
N ILE A 97 -26.90 2.55 24.21
CA ILE A 97 -25.73 2.48 25.07
C ILE A 97 -25.77 3.61 26.10
N SER A 98 -25.15 3.43 27.25
CA SER A 98 -25.02 4.45 28.26
C SER A 98 -23.98 5.52 27.87
N ILE A 99 -24.04 6.69 28.50
CA ILE A 99 -23.07 7.78 28.31
C ILE A 99 -21.63 7.30 28.65
N ASP A 100 -21.48 6.51 29.70
CA ASP A 100 -20.18 6.01 30.13
C ASP A 100 -19.61 4.97 29.16
N GLU A 101 -20.45 4.09 28.64
CA GLU A 101 -20.07 3.14 27.57
C GLU A 101 -19.67 3.86 26.28
N SER A 102 -20.44 4.90 25.91
CA SER A 102 -20.12 5.74 24.76
C SER A 102 -18.76 6.40 24.89
N LYS A 103 -18.49 7.05 26.04
CA LYS A 103 -17.20 7.68 26.33
C LYS A 103 -16.04 6.68 26.27
N LYS A 104 -16.19 5.54 26.96
CA LYS A 104 -15.16 4.50 26.95
C LYS A 104 -14.87 4.01 25.53
N SER A 105 -15.89 3.75 24.74
CA SER A 105 -15.75 3.31 23.37
C SER A 105 -15.10 4.38 22.47
N GLN A 106 -15.42 5.67 22.66
CA GLN A 106 -14.77 6.77 21.97
C GLN A 106 -13.27 6.85 22.31
N ASP A 107 -12.89 6.66 23.58
CA ASP A 107 -11.50 6.63 24.03
C ASP A 107 -10.76 5.44 23.40
N ASP A 108 -11.38 4.28 23.32
CA ASP A 108 -10.77 3.08 22.70
C ASP A 108 -10.57 3.27 21.19
N VAL A 109 -11.55 3.88 20.49
CA VAL A 109 -11.43 4.26 19.07
C VAL A 109 -10.30 5.28 18.88
N GLN A 110 -10.17 6.25 19.79
CA GLN A 110 -9.09 7.24 19.73
C GLN A 110 -7.71 6.56 19.91
N LYS A 111 -7.54 5.73 20.93
CA LYS A 111 -6.30 4.98 21.21
C LYS A 111 -5.90 4.09 20.03
N SER A 112 -6.88 3.38 19.47
CA SER A 112 -6.66 2.54 18.29
C SER A 112 -6.21 3.37 17.08
N THR A 113 -6.83 4.53 16.87
CA THR A 113 -6.48 5.48 15.80
C THR A 113 -5.04 5.96 15.95
N ASP A 114 -4.67 6.41 17.16
CA ASP A 114 -3.32 6.95 17.43
C ASP A 114 -2.25 5.87 17.26
N ASN A 115 -2.54 4.65 17.69
CA ASN A 115 -1.63 3.52 17.51
C ASN A 115 -1.43 3.17 16.02
N ASN A 116 -2.50 3.13 15.22
CA ASN A 116 -2.40 2.86 13.78
C ASN A 116 -1.66 3.98 13.04
N ILE A 117 -1.88 5.25 13.40
CA ILE A 117 -1.13 6.38 12.82
C ILE A 117 0.36 6.25 13.14
N LYS A 118 0.71 5.93 14.40
CA LYS A 118 2.09 5.74 14.81
C LYS A 118 2.76 4.60 14.03
N GLN A 119 2.10 3.45 13.91
CA GLN A 119 2.61 2.32 13.12
C GLN A 119 2.82 2.70 11.64
N LEU A 120 1.89 3.45 11.05
CA LEU A 120 2.02 3.94 9.69
C LEU A 120 3.23 4.87 9.53
N GLU A 121 3.47 5.77 10.48
CA GLU A 121 4.63 6.67 10.47
C GLU A 121 5.95 5.92 10.61
N GLU A 122 6.00 4.92 11.48
CA GLU A 122 7.17 4.04 11.64
C GLU A 122 7.48 3.27 10.34
N LEU A 123 6.46 2.66 9.72
CA LEU A 123 6.60 1.95 8.45
C LEU A 123 7.04 2.90 7.30
N THR A 124 6.46 4.10 7.26
CA THR A 124 6.84 5.12 6.29
C THR A 124 8.32 5.47 6.42
N LYS A 125 8.78 5.74 7.64
CA LYS A 125 10.18 6.09 7.93
C LYS A 125 11.15 4.94 7.61
N ILE A 126 10.76 3.72 7.92
CA ILE A 126 11.57 2.53 7.57
C ILE A 126 11.72 2.45 6.05
N LYS A 127 10.61 2.61 5.31
CA LYS A 127 10.62 2.52 3.85
C LYS A 127 11.37 3.66 3.17
N GLU A 128 11.27 4.87 3.67
CA GLU A 128 12.08 6.01 3.23
C GLU A 128 13.58 5.72 3.40
N ASN A 129 13.97 5.21 4.57
CA ASN A 129 15.36 4.86 4.84
C ASN A 129 15.87 3.73 3.92
N GLU A 130 15.04 2.71 3.63
CA GLU A 130 15.40 1.63 2.70
C GLU A 130 15.65 2.18 1.29
N ILE A 131 14.84 3.11 0.82
CA ILE A 131 14.99 3.71 -0.51
C ILE A 131 16.23 4.60 -0.59
N LEU A 132 16.55 5.31 0.50
CA LEU A 132 17.70 6.22 0.54
C LEU A 132 19.04 5.51 0.79
N LYS A 133 19.03 4.27 1.33
CA LYS A 133 20.25 3.48 1.47
C LYS A 133 20.84 3.17 0.08
N VAL A 134 22.12 3.47 -0.05
CA VAL A 134 22.95 3.09 -1.21
C VAL A 134 23.51 1.70 -0.97
#